data_43948c76e2d821c8ebbcdf7e206200b4
#
_entry.id   43948c76e2d821c8ebbcdf7e206200b4
#
_cell.length_a   1.000
_cell.length_b   1.000
_cell.length_c   1.000
_cell.angle_alpha   90.00
_cell.angle_beta   90.00
_cell.angle_gamma   90.00
#
_symmetry.space_group_name_H-M   'P 1'
#
loop_
_entity.id
_entity.type
_entity.pdbx_description
1 polymer ?
#
loop_
_entity_poly.entity_id
_entity_poly.type
_entity_poly.pdbx_seq_one_letter_code
_entity_poly.pdbx_strand_id
1 'polypeptide(L)'
;LLQLLGSQNDMATIRLGKDRQYRKSISSLFPESRRPSGLRKTRVSYNSLAHRTTWLRSDLEDVQQGDALIVFTKRAVLDIAGRLEASGRKASVVYGSLPPEIRRRQIKLFTEGKTKVVVSTDAIGMGLNLPVRRIVFMQTDKFDGKSRRPLNVSEVKQIAGRAGRYGMYDTGYVNAMGGEALDYIRAQFENTEPKISRVSLGFPHVLLDMAEPLNTILKIWKSVEPEPPFEKISIDEILFLYERAYKAREDIDGFEDKHTLYRMLTCSIDIKNRDIVWLWLYYCQTYTADICLDFPTLEMCTDAGLMKYETYYKMLDLYHQFSNRIGKNMDVERLELEREKTEDRIMRYLVRDKKNYIQKCKYCGRTLPLGYEFRVCDQCFAASRNRKGRSR
;
A
#
# COMPACT_ATOMS: atom_id res chain seq x y z
N LEU A 1 11.07 3.04 -33.85
CA LEU A 1 10.19 2.67 -32.71
C LEU A 1 9.08 3.71 -32.48
N LEU A 2 9.37 5.00 -32.49
CA LEU A 2 8.37 6.08 -32.35
C LEU A 2 7.38 6.14 -33.53
N GLN A 3 7.76 5.75 -34.73
CA GLN A 3 6.88 5.67 -35.89
C GLN A 3 5.88 4.50 -35.85
N LEU A 4 6.22 3.42 -35.16
CA LEU A 4 5.35 2.25 -34.97
C LEU A 4 4.29 2.46 -33.87
N LEU A 5 4.53 3.35 -32.91
CA LEU A 5 3.58 3.65 -31.83
C LEU A 5 2.46 4.62 -32.21
N GLY A 6 2.50 5.19 -33.41
CA GLY A 6 1.55 6.21 -33.86
C GLY A 6 0.25 5.74 -34.50
N SER A 7 0.01 4.44 -34.64
CA SER A 7 -1.10 3.95 -35.48
C SER A 7 -2.13 3.03 -34.82
N GLN A 8 -2.12 2.79 -33.50
CA GLN A 8 -3.17 2.04 -32.85
C GLN A 8 -3.60 2.65 -31.52
N ASN A 9 -4.92 2.78 -31.34
CA ASN A 9 -5.67 3.35 -30.21
C ASN A 9 -5.61 2.48 -28.94
N ASP A 10 -4.45 2.07 -28.49
CA ASP A 10 -4.33 1.44 -27.18
C ASP A 10 -4.02 2.52 -26.13
N MET A 11 -5.04 2.81 -25.33
CA MET A 11 -5.00 3.82 -24.27
C MET A 11 -3.88 3.55 -23.28
N ALA A 12 -2.78 4.25 -23.42
CA ALA A 12 -1.87 4.46 -22.31
C ALA A 12 -2.67 5.09 -21.16
N THR A 13 -2.69 4.47 -20.00
CA THR A 13 -3.39 4.99 -18.81
C THR A 13 -2.64 6.25 -18.35
N ILE A 14 -3.02 7.40 -18.88
CA ILE A 14 -2.49 8.70 -18.47
C ILE A 14 -3.19 9.06 -17.15
N ARG A 15 -2.49 8.96 -16.02
CA ARG A 15 -2.94 9.56 -14.77
C ARG A 15 -2.75 11.07 -14.84
N LEU A 16 -3.75 11.77 -15.33
CA LEU A 16 -3.76 13.23 -15.36
C LEU A 16 -4.01 13.77 -13.95
N GLY A 17 -3.11 14.63 -13.47
CA GLY A 17 -3.34 15.45 -12.28
C GLY A 17 -4.52 16.41 -12.49
N LYS A 18 -5.13 16.86 -11.40
CA LYS A 18 -6.30 17.76 -11.40
C LYS A 18 -5.93 19.22 -11.71
N ASP A 19 -5.17 19.49 -12.76
CA ASP A 19 -4.83 20.86 -13.12
C ASP A 19 -5.89 21.49 -14.03
N ARG A 20 -6.39 22.68 -13.65
CA ARG A 20 -7.46 23.42 -14.34
C ARG A 20 -7.07 23.84 -15.77
N GLN A 21 -5.80 24.04 -16.03
CA GLN A 21 -5.32 24.49 -17.33
C GLN A 21 -5.34 23.35 -18.37
N TYR A 22 -5.06 22.12 -17.95
CA TYR A 22 -5.16 20.93 -18.81
C TYR A 22 -6.61 20.53 -19.13
N ARG A 23 -7.55 20.81 -18.21
CA ARG A 23 -8.98 20.58 -18.47
C ARG A 23 -9.55 21.41 -19.61
N LYS A 24 -9.00 22.61 -19.86
CA LYS A 24 -9.45 23.46 -20.98
C LYS A 24 -9.03 22.90 -22.33
N SER A 25 -7.87 22.26 -22.44
CA SER A 25 -7.41 21.66 -23.71
C SER A 25 -8.09 20.32 -24.03
N ILE A 26 -8.54 19.60 -23.04
CA ILE A 26 -9.22 18.29 -23.23
C ILE A 26 -10.74 18.45 -23.32
N SER A 27 -11.32 19.48 -22.72
CA SER A 27 -12.77 19.75 -22.82
C SER A 27 -13.25 20.10 -24.20
N SER A 28 -12.34 20.47 -25.11
CA SER A 28 -12.66 20.64 -26.52
C SER A 28 -12.77 19.34 -27.33
N LEU A 29 -12.35 18.23 -26.76
CA LEU A 29 -12.33 16.88 -27.36
C LEU A 29 -13.47 15.98 -26.93
N PHE A 30 -14.20 16.35 -25.84
CA PHE A 30 -15.31 15.54 -25.32
C PHE A 30 -16.52 16.42 -24.98
N PRO A 31 -17.75 16.06 -25.39
CA PRO A 31 -18.95 16.82 -25.06
C PRO A 31 -19.26 16.73 -23.55
N GLU A 32 -19.74 17.83 -23.02
CA GLU A 32 -20.00 18.09 -21.60
C GLU A 32 -20.89 17.01 -20.94
N SER A 33 -20.30 16.17 -20.12
CA SER A 33 -21.02 15.40 -19.11
C SER A 33 -20.89 16.09 -17.76
N ARG A 34 -22.01 16.61 -17.27
CA ARG A 34 -22.34 17.20 -15.95
C ARG A 34 -21.18 17.35 -14.97
N ARG A 35 -20.77 18.60 -14.75
CA ARG A 35 -19.88 19.02 -13.66
C ARG A 35 -20.51 18.75 -12.32
N PRO A 36 -19.85 18.10 -11.35
CA PRO A 36 -20.27 18.19 -9.96
C PRO A 36 -19.97 19.62 -9.48
N SER A 37 -20.99 20.39 -9.22
CA SER A 37 -20.93 21.67 -8.52
C SER A 37 -20.53 21.41 -7.07
N GLY A 38 -19.39 21.90 -6.64
CA GLY A 38 -18.98 21.86 -5.24
C GLY A 38 -17.53 21.54 -4.99
N LEU A 39 -16.63 22.43 -5.38
CA LEU A 39 -15.28 22.47 -4.80
C LEU A 39 -15.41 22.92 -3.33
N ARG A 40 -15.20 21.99 -2.41
CA ARG A 40 -15.19 22.27 -0.98
C ARG A 40 -13.98 23.10 -0.61
N LYS A 41 -14.23 24.11 0.22
CA LYS A 41 -13.21 24.76 1.01
C LYS A 41 -12.97 23.89 2.25
N THR A 42 -11.94 23.03 2.22
CA THR A 42 -11.44 22.38 3.43
C THR A 42 -10.83 23.49 4.29
N ARG A 43 -11.48 23.82 5.40
CA ARG A 43 -10.92 24.75 6.38
C ARG A 43 -9.91 23.96 7.23
N VAL A 44 -8.64 24.28 7.09
CA VAL A 44 -7.57 23.66 7.89
C VAL A 44 -7.48 24.42 9.21
N SER A 45 -7.77 23.75 10.33
CA SER A 45 -7.53 24.29 11.67
C SER A 45 -6.23 23.73 12.20
N TYR A 46 -5.29 24.62 12.47
CA TYR A 46 -3.94 24.29 12.94
C TYR A 46 -3.86 24.37 14.47
N ASN A 47 -4.54 23.47 15.16
CA ASN A 47 -4.34 23.31 16.60
C ASN A 47 -3.25 22.27 16.83
N SER A 48 -2.10 22.69 17.37
CA SER A 48 -1.07 21.76 17.81
C SER A 48 -1.62 20.87 18.93
N LEU A 49 -1.46 19.57 18.80
CA LEU A 49 -1.60 18.67 19.93
C LEU A 49 -0.40 18.89 20.85
N ALA A 50 -0.59 19.72 21.87
CA ALA A 50 0.27 20.03 23.02
C ALA A 50 1.80 20.14 22.79
N HIS A 51 2.36 21.24 23.27
CA HIS A 51 3.78 21.49 23.48
C HIS A 51 4.41 20.49 24.49
N ARG A 52 4.62 19.23 24.11
CA ARG A 52 5.41 18.31 24.94
C ARG A 52 6.36 17.50 24.08
N THR A 53 7.64 17.71 24.35
CA THR A 53 8.80 17.06 23.71
C THR A 53 9.04 15.60 24.12
N THR A 54 8.12 14.96 24.82
CA THR A 54 8.23 13.58 25.27
C THR A 54 7.07 12.74 24.79
N TRP A 55 7.38 11.74 23.96
CA TRP A 55 6.46 10.73 23.43
C TRP A 55 5.97 9.79 24.55
N LEU A 56 5.17 10.32 25.49
CA LEU A 56 4.61 9.60 26.62
C LEU A 56 3.15 9.24 26.36
N ARG A 57 2.60 8.42 27.23
CA ARG A 57 1.21 7.93 27.20
C ARG A 57 0.14 9.02 27.03
N SER A 58 0.48 10.25 27.41
CA SER A 58 -0.32 11.46 27.25
C SER A 58 -0.56 11.90 25.80
N ASP A 59 0.28 11.47 24.84
CA ASP A 59 0.20 11.94 23.45
C ASP A 59 -1.05 11.43 22.70
N LEU A 60 -1.68 10.39 23.20
CA LEU A 60 -2.95 9.89 22.66
C LEU A 60 -4.19 10.40 23.43
N GLU A 61 -4.04 11.16 24.49
CA GLU A 61 -5.15 11.66 25.31
C GLU A 61 -6.03 12.65 24.54
N ASP A 62 -5.43 13.47 23.67
CA ASP A 62 -6.11 14.45 22.84
C ASP A 62 -6.85 13.88 21.64
N VAL A 63 -6.79 12.57 21.44
CA VAL A 63 -7.48 11.89 20.34
C VAL A 63 -8.99 11.88 20.61
N GLN A 64 -9.75 12.39 19.64
CA GLN A 64 -11.19 12.57 19.73
C GLN A 64 -11.94 11.57 18.82
N GLN A 65 -13.23 11.45 19.08
CA GLN A 65 -14.11 10.72 18.18
C GLN A 65 -14.15 11.39 16.80
N GLY A 66 -14.03 10.61 15.75
CA GLY A 66 -14.01 11.09 14.37
C GLY A 66 -12.61 11.38 13.85
N ASP A 67 -11.56 11.12 14.66
CA ASP A 67 -10.17 11.28 14.23
C ASP A 67 -9.68 10.10 13.36
N ALA A 68 -8.82 10.43 12.41
CA ALA A 68 -7.98 9.45 11.73
C ALA A 68 -6.50 9.76 12.01
N LEU A 69 -5.81 8.83 12.64
CA LEU A 69 -4.40 8.91 12.97
C LEU A 69 -3.57 8.29 11.84
N ILE A 70 -2.67 9.07 11.26
CA ILE A 70 -1.93 8.67 10.07
C ILE A 70 -0.49 8.34 10.42
N VAL A 71 -0.09 7.11 10.08
CA VAL A 71 1.27 6.59 10.14
C VAL A 71 1.60 5.87 8.83
N PHE A 72 2.86 5.43 8.63
CA PHE A 72 3.26 4.90 7.32
C PHE A 72 3.74 3.44 7.35
N THR A 73 3.51 2.74 8.45
CA THR A 73 3.79 1.30 8.53
C THR A 73 2.65 0.54 9.19
N LYS A 74 2.39 -0.70 8.74
CA LYS A 74 1.45 -1.62 9.38
C LYS A 74 1.72 -1.78 10.87
N ARG A 75 3.01 -1.89 11.23
CA ARG A 75 3.43 -2.05 12.63
C ARG A 75 2.99 -0.87 13.48
N ALA A 76 3.17 0.36 13.00
CA ALA A 76 2.75 1.57 13.71
C ALA A 76 1.22 1.67 13.82
N VAL A 77 0.48 1.29 12.76
CA VAL A 77 -0.99 1.22 12.81
C VAL A 77 -1.46 0.30 13.93
N LEU A 78 -0.91 -0.91 14.01
CA LEU A 78 -1.30 -1.89 15.01
C LEU A 78 -0.86 -1.49 16.44
N ASP A 79 0.34 -0.90 16.60
CA ASP A 79 0.83 -0.41 17.89
C ASP A 79 -0.07 0.69 18.45
N ILE A 80 -0.40 1.71 17.63
CA ILE A 80 -1.29 2.80 18.06
C ILE A 80 -2.69 2.28 18.38
N ALA A 81 -3.25 1.42 17.53
CA ALA A 81 -4.56 0.84 17.76
C ALA A 81 -4.58 0.01 19.06
N GLY A 82 -3.51 -0.73 19.35
CA GLY A 82 -3.34 -1.47 20.60
C GLY A 82 -3.29 -0.56 21.83
N ARG A 83 -2.56 0.57 21.76
CA ARG A 83 -2.49 1.58 22.85
C ARG A 83 -3.83 2.25 23.10
N LEU A 84 -4.56 2.61 22.04
CA LEU A 84 -5.91 3.15 22.13
C LEU A 84 -6.85 2.15 22.82
N GLU A 85 -6.77 0.88 22.44
CA GLU A 85 -7.58 -0.17 23.05
C GLU A 85 -7.21 -0.43 24.52
N ALA A 86 -5.93 -0.32 24.87
CA ALA A 86 -5.46 -0.42 26.25
C ALA A 86 -5.99 0.75 27.12
N SER A 87 -6.25 1.92 26.53
CA SER A 87 -6.89 3.07 27.18
C SER A 87 -8.44 3.07 27.08
N GLY A 88 -9.05 1.97 26.62
CA GLY A 88 -10.52 1.85 26.50
C GLY A 88 -11.12 2.45 25.23
N ARG A 89 -10.30 2.94 24.29
CA ARG A 89 -10.76 3.55 23.04
C ARG A 89 -10.66 2.55 21.88
N LYS A 90 -11.82 2.11 21.39
CA LYS A 90 -11.85 1.21 20.22
C LYS A 90 -11.47 1.93 18.94
N ALA A 91 -10.52 1.38 18.20
CA ALA A 91 -10.05 1.92 16.93
C ALA A 91 -10.24 0.92 15.78
N SER A 92 -10.65 1.43 14.61
CA SER A 92 -10.54 0.72 13.34
C SER A 92 -9.13 0.87 12.78
N VAL A 93 -8.67 -0.13 12.02
CA VAL A 93 -7.35 -0.13 11.41
C VAL A 93 -7.44 -0.28 9.90
N VAL A 94 -6.65 0.53 9.15
CA VAL A 94 -6.62 0.49 7.70
C VAL A 94 -5.17 0.61 7.22
N TYR A 95 -4.69 -0.36 6.45
CA TYR A 95 -3.36 -0.33 5.83
C TYR A 95 -3.35 -1.07 4.50
N GLY A 96 -2.35 -0.81 3.66
CA GLY A 96 -2.33 -1.23 2.26
C GLY A 96 -2.43 -2.74 2.03
N SER A 97 -1.83 -3.56 2.91
CA SER A 97 -1.86 -5.03 2.77
C SER A 97 -3.14 -5.70 3.28
N LEU A 98 -4.08 -4.95 3.86
CA LEU A 98 -5.38 -5.52 4.22
C LEU A 98 -6.21 -5.89 2.98
N PRO A 99 -6.87 -7.04 2.99
CA PRO A 99 -7.87 -7.39 1.99
C PRO A 99 -8.93 -6.28 1.82
N PRO A 100 -9.42 -6.04 0.60
CA PRO A 100 -10.40 -4.99 0.34
C PRO A 100 -11.65 -5.11 1.21
N GLU A 101 -12.15 -6.32 1.43
CA GLU A 101 -13.33 -6.57 2.26
C GLU A 101 -13.07 -6.26 3.72
N ILE A 102 -11.91 -6.63 4.25
CA ILE A 102 -11.51 -6.28 5.63
C ILE A 102 -11.45 -4.77 5.80
N ARG A 103 -10.91 -4.04 4.80
CA ARG A 103 -10.92 -2.57 4.83
C ARG A 103 -12.35 -2.03 4.90
N ARG A 104 -13.29 -2.56 4.09
CA ARG A 104 -14.71 -2.18 4.14
C ARG A 104 -15.34 -2.47 5.51
N ARG A 105 -15.09 -3.66 6.09
CA ARG A 105 -15.58 -4.04 7.42
C ARG A 105 -15.02 -3.11 8.51
N GLN A 106 -13.73 -2.75 8.47
CA GLN A 106 -13.13 -1.79 9.41
C GLN A 106 -13.75 -0.40 9.28
N ILE A 107 -13.98 0.07 8.06
CA ILE A 107 -14.66 1.33 7.77
C ILE A 107 -16.10 1.30 8.30
N LYS A 108 -16.83 0.22 8.10
CA LYS A 108 -18.19 0.04 8.59
C LYS A 108 -18.25 0.13 10.11
N LEU A 109 -17.34 -0.49 10.85
CA LEU A 109 -17.24 -0.37 12.31
C LEU A 109 -17.08 1.09 12.75
N PHE A 110 -16.29 1.88 12.03
CA PHE A 110 -16.13 3.31 12.32
C PHE A 110 -17.38 4.11 11.97
N THR A 111 -17.97 3.89 10.80
CA THR A 111 -19.17 4.59 10.34
C THR A 111 -20.39 4.33 11.23
N GLU A 112 -20.51 3.09 11.73
CA GLU A 112 -21.56 2.70 12.69
C GLU A 112 -21.27 3.15 14.13
N GLY A 113 -20.13 3.83 14.37
CA GLY A 113 -19.74 4.30 15.70
C GLY A 113 -19.31 3.20 16.67
N LYS A 114 -19.14 1.96 16.21
CA LYS A 114 -18.60 0.83 17.02
C LYS A 114 -17.14 1.06 17.38
N THR A 115 -16.41 1.77 16.54
CA THR A 115 -15.08 2.32 16.81
C THR A 115 -15.14 3.84 16.71
N LYS A 116 -14.33 4.54 17.51
CA LYS A 116 -14.37 6.00 17.63
C LYS A 116 -13.28 6.69 16.83
N VAL A 117 -12.22 5.95 16.49
CA VAL A 117 -11.00 6.44 15.85
C VAL A 117 -10.62 5.47 14.73
N VAL A 118 -10.01 6.01 13.68
CA VAL A 118 -9.33 5.20 12.65
C VAL A 118 -7.83 5.39 12.79
N VAL A 119 -7.06 4.31 12.75
CA VAL A 119 -5.60 4.37 12.59
C VAL A 119 -5.27 3.83 11.21
N SER A 120 -4.60 4.63 10.39
CA SER A 120 -4.38 4.28 8.99
C SER A 120 -2.99 4.61 8.49
N THR A 121 -2.58 3.93 7.42
CA THR A 121 -1.50 4.41 6.54
C THR A 121 -2.06 5.39 5.51
N ASP A 122 -1.24 5.82 4.56
CA ASP A 122 -1.66 6.57 3.38
C ASP A 122 -2.74 5.85 2.53
N ALA A 123 -3.01 4.57 2.81
CA ALA A 123 -4.14 3.83 2.24
C ALA A 123 -5.50 4.55 2.43
N ILE A 124 -5.64 5.40 3.46
CA ILE A 124 -6.83 6.25 3.66
C ILE A 124 -7.06 7.21 2.48
N GLY A 125 -5.99 7.63 1.81
CA GLY A 125 -6.03 8.52 0.65
C GLY A 125 -6.62 7.87 -0.61
N MET A 126 -6.67 6.54 -0.69
CA MET A 126 -7.02 5.79 -1.89
C MET A 126 -8.44 5.22 -1.82
N GLY A 127 -9.40 5.87 -2.49
CA GLY A 127 -10.73 5.29 -2.77
C GLY A 127 -11.63 5.00 -1.57
N LEU A 128 -11.25 5.38 -0.35
CA LEU A 128 -12.05 5.15 0.84
C LEU A 128 -12.95 6.35 1.15
N ASN A 129 -14.25 6.11 1.26
CA ASN A 129 -15.21 7.13 1.63
C ASN A 129 -15.47 7.09 3.15
N LEU A 130 -14.56 7.66 3.94
CA LEU A 130 -14.58 7.68 5.40
C LEU A 130 -15.16 9.01 5.93
N PRO A 131 -16.06 8.99 6.91
CA PRO A 131 -16.57 10.18 7.58
C PRO A 131 -15.60 10.69 8.66
N VAL A 132 -14.41 11.08 8.25
CA VAL A 132 -13.36 11.58 9.15
C VAL A 132 -13.58 13.05 9.43
N ARG A 133 -13.62 13.43 10.70
CA ARG A 133 -13.70 14.83 11.13
C ARG A 133 -12.32 15.49 11.08
N ARG A 134 -11.30 14.81 11.63
CA ARG A 134 -9.94 15.32 11.76
C ARG A 134 -8.92 14.28 11.33
N ILE A 135 -7.97 14.70 10.48
CA ILE A 135 -6.76 13.95 10.14
C ILE A 135 -5.65 14.40 11.08
N VAL A 136 -4.97 13.47 11.71
CA VAL A 136 -3.81 13.72 12.58
C VAL A 136 -2.61 12.98 12.01
N PHE A 137 -1.65 13.72 11.50
CA PHE A 137 -0.38 13.14 11.06
C PHE A 137 0.50 12.82 12.27
N MET A 138 0.68 11.54 12.55
CA MET A 138 1.54 11.04 13.63
C MET A 138 3.01 11.02 13.22
N GLN A 139 3.28 11.08 11.91
CA GLN A 139 4.62 11.11 11.28
C GLN A 139 4.56 12.01 10.05
N THR A 140 5.68 12.67 9.73
CA THR A 140 5.82 13.56 8.57
C THR A 140 6.71 12.98 7.47
N ASP A 141 7.22 11.76 7.69
CA ASP A 141 8.09 11.05 6.79
C ASP A 141 7.64 9.60 6.59
N LYS A 142 7.99 9.04 5.46
CA LYS A 142 7.69 7.64 5.11
C LYS A 142 8.83 6.98 4.36
N PHE A 143 8.86 5.65 4.38
CA PHE A 143 9.72 4.85 3.52
C PHE A 143 9.04 4.66 2.15
N ASP A 144 9.71 5.05 1.07
CA ASP A 144 9.18 5.01 -0.30
C ASP A 144 9.52 3.73 -1.08
N GLY A 145 10.14 2.75 -0.40
CA GLY A 145 10.65 1.51 -0.98
C GLY A 145 12.18 1.50 -1.11
N LYS A 146 12.83 2.68 -1.16
CA LYS A 146 14.29 2.84 -1.27
C LYS A 146 14.88 3.56 -0.07
N SER A 147 14.27 4.67 0.34
CA SER A 147 14.76 5.51 1.43
C SER A 147 13.61 6.06 2.28
N ARG A 148 13.95 6.54 3.47
CA ARG A 148 13.03 7.32 4.29
C ARG A 148 13.10 8.78 3.85
N ARG A 149 11.96 9.37 3.53
CA ARG A 149 11.87 10.75 3.06
C ARG A 149 10.65 11.46 3.64
N PRO A 150 10.69 12.80 3.71
CA PRO A 150 9.53 13.60 4.07
C PRO A 150 8.37 13.41 3.09
N LEU A 151 7.15 13.64 3.56
CA LEU A 151 5.94 13.64 2.74
C LEU A 151 5.99 14.80 1.74
N ASN A 152 5.61 14.52 0.51
CA ASN A 152 5.51 15.59 -0.49
C ASN A 152 4.13 16.27 -0.47
N VAL A 153 4.01 17.35 -1.23
CA VAL A 153 2.79 18.17 -1.34
C VAL A 153 1.56 17.33 -1.72
N SER A 154 1.69 16.48 -2.73
CA SER A 154 0.58 15.66 -3.23
C SER A 154 0.12 14.64 -2.19
N GLU A 155 1.06 14.01 -1.46
CA GLU A 155 0.75 13.05 -0.39
C GLU A 155 0.01 13.73 0.76
N VAL A 156 0.50 14.88 1.21
CA VAL A 156 -0.15 15.65 2.28
C VAL A 156 -1.56 16.06 1.85
N LYS A 157 -1.72 16.62 0.66
CA LYS A 157 -3.03 17.04 0.14
C LYS A 157 -3.99 15.88 -0.07
N GLN A 158 -3.52 14.74 -0.54
CA GLN A 158 -4.33 13.55 -0.75
C GLN A 158 -4.87 13.00 0.57
N ILE A 159 -4.04 12.97 1.61
CA ILE A 159 -4.42 12.50 2.94
C ILE A 159 -5.30 13.54 3.65
N ALA A 160 -4.84 14.78 3.75
CA ALA A 160 -5.54 15.88 4.41
C ALA A 160 -6.92 16.14 3.78
N GLY A 161 -7.03 15.99 2.46
CA GLY A 161 -8.30 16.12 1.72
C GLY A 161 -9.38 15.08 2.07
N ARG A 162 -9.06 14.12 2.94
CA ARG A 162 -10.05 13.18 3.50
C ARG A 162 -10.75 13.70 4.73
N ALA A 163 -10.26 14.79 5.35
CA ALA A 163 -10.95 15.45 6.45
C ALA A 163 -12.22 16.16 5.98
N GLY A 164 -13.28 16.14 6.79
CA GLY A 164 -14.51 16.86 6.52
C GLY A 164 -15.35 16.23 5.41
N ARG A 165 -16.16 15.22 5.72
CA ARG A 165 -17.06 14.63 4.73
C ARG A 165 -18.28 15.50 4.44
N TYR A 166 -18.62 15.64 3.15
CA TYR A 166 -19.84 16.37 2.70
C TYR A 166 -21.11 15.79 3.32
N GLY A 167 -21.95 16.66 3.87
CA GLY A 167 -23.21 16.28 4.49
C GLY A 167 -23.10 15.76 5.92
N MET A 168 -21.87 15.55 6.48
CA MET A 168 -21.67 15.16 7.87
C MET A 168 -20.88 16.19 8.69
N TYR A 169 -19.90 16.84 8.06
CA TYR A 169 -19.07 17.86 8.71
C TYR A 169 -18.89 19.04 7.78
N ASP A 170 -19.23 20.24 8.25
CA ASP A 170 -19.08 21.49 7.48
C ASP A 170 -17.59 21.87 7.33
N THR A 171 -16.77 21.46 8.30
CA THR A 171 -15.34 21.76 8.35
C THR A 171 -14.54 20.50 8.64
N GLY A 172 -13.51 20.22 7.84
CA GLY A 172 -12.50 19.21 8.11
C GLY A 172 -11.29 19.83 8.80
N TYR A 173 -10.69 19.10 9.74
CA TYR A 173 -9.52 19.55 10.49
C TYR A 173 -8.30 18.71 10.14
N VAL A 174 -7.13 19.36 10.15
CA VAL A 174 -5.85 18.69 9.94
C VAL A 174 -4.89 19.08 11.06
N ASN A 175 -4.30 18.10 11.70
CA ASN A 175 -3.33 18.27 12.77
C ASN A 175 -2.11 17.38 12.56
N ALA A 176 -1.06 17.62 13.36
CA ALA A 176 0.11 16.75 13.42
C ALA A 176 0.61 16.65 14.86
N MET A 177 1.44 15.64 15.14
CA MET A 177 2.08 15.46 16.45
C MET A 177 3.29 16.38 16.59
N GLY A 178 3.12 17.42 17.44
CA GLY A 178 4.15 18.44 17.70
C GLY A 178 4.08 19.64 16.75
N GLY A 179 4.61 20.78 17.21
CA GLY A 179 4.57 22.06 16.50
C GLY A 179 5.29 22.03 15.16
N GLU A 180 6.54 21.55 15.16
CA GLU A 180 7.35 21.44 13.93
C GLU A 180 6.70 20.58 12.86
N ALA A 181 6.13 19.44 13.26
CA ALA A 181 5.40 18.56 12.36
C ALA A 181 4.17 19.26 11.78
N LEU A 182 3.45 20.03 12.62
CA LEU A 182 2.27 20.77 12.18
C LEU A 182 2.65 21.87 11.18
N ASP A 183 3.70 22.63 11.44
CA ASP A 183 4.20 23.69 10.55
C ASP A 183 4.65 23.09 9.21
N TYR A 184 5.33 21.94 9.24
CA TYR A 184 5.69 21.20 8.03
C TYR A 184 4.46 20.79 7.20
N ILE A 185 3.48 20.14 7.82
CA ILE A 185 2.24 19.70 7.14
C ILE A 185 1.47 20.88 6.58
N ARG A 186 1.42 22.00 7.33
CA ARG A 186 0.82 23.25 6.88
C ARG A 186 1.50 23.80 5.64
N ALA A 187 2.82 23.92 5.66
CA ALA A 187 3.59 24.40 4.52
C ALA A 187 3.37 23.52 3.28
N GLN A 188 3.40 22.18 3.44
CA GLN A 188 3.12 21.27 2.32
C GLN A 188 1.67 21.39 1.81
N PHE A 189 0.69 21.62 2.68
CA PHE A 189 -0.70 21.79 2.28
C PHE A 189 -0.94 23.09 1.50
N GLU A 190 -0.29 24.17 1.90
CA GLU A 190 -0.38 25.49 1.26
C GLU A 190 0.42 25.58 -0.05
N ASN A 191 1.47 24.78 -0.20
CA ASN A 191 2.28 24.73 -1.41
C ASN A 191 1.48 24.29 -2.64
N THR A 192 1.88 24.80 -3.80
CA THR A 192 1.31 24.37 -5.10
C THR A 192 1.85 22.99 -5.47
N GLU A 193 0.98 22.11 -5.95
CA GLU A 193 1.43 20.83 -6.49
C GLU A 193 2.38 21.05 -7.68
N PRO A 194 3.49 20.31 -7.76
CA PRO A 194 4.40 20.42 -8.90
C PRO A 194 3.64 20.07 -10.19
N LYS A 195 3.91 20.82 -11.23
CA LYS A 195 3.37 20.51 -12.56
C LYS A 195 3.88 19.14 -13.01
N ILE A 196 3.02 18.37 -13.64
CA ILE A 196 3.42 17.11 -14.27
C ILE A 196 4.34 17.45 -15.44
N SER A 197 5.61 17.13 -15.31
CA SER A 197 6.64 17.36 -16.33
C SER A 197 7.06 16.06 -17.03
N ARG A 198 6.59 14.90 -16.55
CA ARG A 198 6.96 13.58 -17.08
C ARG A 198 5.75 12.69 -17.24
N VAL A 199 5.77 11.87 -18.25
CA VAL A 199 4.75 10.88 -18.58
C VAL A 199 5.39 9.50 -18.52
N SER A 200 4.89 8.63 -17.63
CA SER A 200 5.42 7.29 -17.48
C SER A 200 4.91 6.35 -18.56
N LEU A 201 5.82 5.68 -19.26
CA LEU A 201 5.55 4.67 -20.29
C LEU A 201 5.70 3.27 -19.70
N GLY A 202 4.64 2.48 -19.78
CA GLY A 202 4.71 1.04 -19.51
C GLY A 202 5.37 0.29 -20.66
N PHE A 203 5.64 -1.01 -20.44
CA PHE A 203 6.14 -1.89 -21.50
C PHE A 203 5.08 -2.04 -22.60
N PRO A 204 5.41 -1.73 -23.87
CA PRO A 204 4.46 -1.84 -24.98
C PRO A 204 4.23 -3.29 -25.37
N HIS A 205 2.99 -3.78 -25.28
CA HIS A 205 2.66 -5.17 -25.58
C HIS A 205 2.93 -5.57 -27.03
N VAL A 206 2.90 -4.63 -27.96
CA VAL A 206 3.26 -4.87 -29.38
C VAL A 206 4.69 -5.43 -29.54
N LEU A 207 5.58 -5.18 -28.58
CA LEU A 207 6.93 -5.75 -28.61
C LEU A 207 6.94 -7.28 -28.39
N LEU A 208 5.89 -7.85 -27.84
CA LEU A 208 5.74 -9.29 -27.70
C LEU A 208 5.57 -10.02 -29.02
N ASP A 209 5.18 -9.30 -30.09
CA ASP A 209 5.02 -9.86 -31.45
C ASP A 209 6.36 -9.95 -32.22
N MET A 210 7.45 -9.41 -31.66
CA MET A 210 8.80 -9.53 -32.25
C MET A 210 9.27 -10.98 -32.26
N ALA A 211 10.18 -11.34 -33.16
CA ALA A 211 10.68 -12.70 -33.30
C ALA A 211 11.59 -13.14 -32.12
N GLU A 212 12.26 -12.19 -31.47
CA GLU A 212 13.21 -12.44 -30.39
C GLU A 212 12.59 -13.06 -29.16
N PRO A 213 13.35 -13.82 -28.35
CA PRO A 213 12.93 -14.32 -27.04
C PRO A 213 12.54 -13.20 -26.09
N LEU A 214 11.57 -13.45 -25.19
CA LEU A 214 11.05 -12.44 -24.26
C LEU A 214 12.14 -11.76 -23.43
N ASN A 215 13.11 -12.53 -22.95
CA ASN A 215 14.27 -11.99 -22.20
C ASN A 215 15.03 -10.92 -23.01
N THR A 216 15.28 -11.19 -24.28
CA THR A 216 15.97 -10.25 -25.18
C THR A 216 15.14 -8.98 -25.36
N ILE A 217 13.85 -9.12 -25.62
CA ILE A 217 12.91 -7.99 -25.78
C ILE A 217 12.89 -7.13 -24.52
N LEU A 218 12.77 -7.74 -23.33
CA LEU A 218 12.77 -7.01 -22.06
C LEU A 218 14.09 -6.27 -21.80
N LYS A 219 15.24 -6.90 -22.11
CA LYS A 219 16.56 -6.26 -21.99
C LYS A 219 16.74 -5.09 -22.96
N ILE A 220 16.31 -5.27 -24.20
CA ILE A 220 16.31 -4.18 -25.19
C ILE A 220 15.43 -3.03 -24.71
N TRP A 221 14.21 -3.31 -24.26
CA TRP A 221 13.35 -2.27 -23.69
C TRP A 221 13.99 -1.58 -22.50
N LYS A 222 14.66 -2.32 -21.61
CA LYS A 222 15.36 -1.74 -20.47
C LYS A 222 16.47 -0.78 -20.90
N SER A 223 17.19 -1.04 -21.99
CA SER A 223 18.29 -0.21 -22.46
C SER A 223 17.86 1.07 -23.20
N VAL A 224 16.62 1.13 -23.72
CA VAL A 224 16.10 2.32 -24.41
C VAL A 224 15.87 3.44 -23.40
N GLU A 225 16.42 4.63 -23.64
CA GLU A 225 16.12 5.85 -22.89
C GLU A 225 15.14 6.70 -23.67
N PRO A 226 13.92 6.94 -23.16
CA PRO A 226 12.96 7.80 -23.85
C PRO A 226 13.35 9.26 -23.72
N GLU A 227 13.05 10.03 -24.75
CA GLU A 227 13.23 11.48 -24.71
C GLU A 227 12.18 12.14 -23.80
N PRO A 228 12.54 13.25 -23.11
CA PRO A 228 11.57 14.05 -22.36
C PRO A 228 10.38 14.47 -23.24
N PRO A 229 9.13 14.49 -22.74
CA PRO A 229 8.74 14.35 -21.31
C PRO A 229 8.50 12.90 -20.84
N PHE A 230 8.91 11.90 -21.59
CA PHE A 230 8.63 10.51 -21.27
C PHE A 230 9.67 9.90 -20.33
N GLU A 231 9.23 9.02 -19.44
CA GLU A 231 10.08 8.17 -18.60
C GLU A 231 9.50 6.75 -18.57
N LYS A 232 10.35 5.73 -18.50
CA LYS A 232 9.89 4.34 -18.42
C LYS A 232 9.51 3.94 -17.00
N ILE A 233 8.44 3.15 -16.88
CA ILE A 233 8.19 2.37 -15.67
C ILE A 233 9.26 1.28 -15.60
N SER A 234 9.90 1.12 -14.43
CA SER A 234 10.90 0.05 -14.23
C SER A 234 10.27 -1.32 -14.45
N ILE A 235 10.98 -2.16 -15.19
CA ILE A 235 10.66 -3.58 -15.39
C ILE A 235 11.62 -4.51 -14.62
N ASP A 236 12.33 -3.97 -13.62
CA ASP A 236 13.32 -4.74 -12.85
C ASP A 236 12.67 -5.93 -12.10
N GLU A 237 11.43 -5.76 -11.60
CA GLU A 237 10.69 -6.85 -10.97
C GLU A 237 10.33 -7.94 -11.99
N ILE A 238 9.94 -7.57 -13.20
CA ILE A 238 9.61 -8.52 -14.28
C ILE A 238 10.86 -9.30 -14.66
N LEU A 239 12.00 -8.63 -14.83
CA LEU A 239 13.29 -9.31 -15.12
C LEU A 239 13.72 -10.22 -13.99
N PHE A 240 13.59 -9.79 -12.75
CA PHE A 240 13.89 -10.62 -11.58
C PHE A 240 13.03 -11.89 -11.54
N LEU A 241 11.74 -11.77 -11.79
CA LEU A 241 10.82 -12.92 -11.85
C LEU A 241 11.15 -13.82 -13.03
N TYR A 242 11.45 -13.25 -14.19
CA TYR A 242 11.88 -14.01 -15.36
C TYR A 242 13.11 -14.88 -15.06
N GLU A 243 14.16 -14.29 -14.49
CA GLU A 243 15.38 -15.02 -14.12
C GLU A 243 15.13 -16.16 -13.12
N ARG A 244 14.20 -15.95 -12.19
CA ARG A 244 13.79 -16.98 -11.24
C ARG A 244 13.03 -18.13 -11.92
N ALA A 245 12.06 -17.79 -12.76
CA ALA A 245 11.29 -18.76 -13.52
C ALA A 245 12.18 -19.55 -14.48
N TYR A 246 13.11 -18.90 -15.17
CA TYR A 246 14.07 -19.53 -16.07
C TYR A 246 14.99 -20.54 -15.35
N LYS A 247 15.51 -20.19 -14.17
CA LYS A 247 16.30 -21.13 -13.34
C LYS A 247 15.49 -22.32 -12.83
N ALA A 248 14.20 -22.13 -12.63
CA ALA A 248 13.30 -23.17 -12.16
C ALA A 248 12.81 -24.08 -13.30
N ARG A 249 12.80 -23.57 -14.54
CA ARG A 249 12.34 -24.26 -15.74
C ARG A 249 13.12 -23.74 -16.96
N GLU A 250 14.08 -24.52 -17.45
CA GLU A 250 14.99 -24.11 -18.53
C GLU A 250 14.29 -23.89 -19.88
N ASP A 251 13.15 -24.55 -20.12
CA ASP A 251 12.36 -24.45 -21.35
C ASP A 251 11.39 -23.25 -21.36
N ILE A 252 11.47 -22.33 -20.40
CA ILE A 252 10.45 -21.30 -20.22
C ILE A 252 10.31 -20.38 -21.44
N ASP A 253 11.35 -20.14 -22.21
CA ASP A 253 11.30 -19.35 -23.45
C ASP A 253 10.63 -20.08 -24.63
N GLY A 254 10.69 -21.42 -24.66
CA GLY A 254 10.06 -22.24 -25.68
C GLY A 254 8.68 -22.80 -25.28
N PHE A 255 8.25 -22.45 -24.12
CA PHE A 255 7.17 -23.07 -23.40
C PHE A 255 5.76 -22.76 -23.96
N GLU A 256 5.49 -21.52 -24.27
CA GLU A 256 4.20 -21.03 -24.78
C GLU A 256 4.45 -19.77 -25.62
N ASP A 257 3.36 -19.14 -26.05
CA ASP A 257 3.51 -17.82 -26.64
C ASP A 257 4.04 -16.82 -25.61
N LYS A 258 4.80 -15.84 -26.09
CA LYS A 258 5.41 -14.80 -25.24
C LYS A 258 4.38 -13.98 -24.47
N HIS A 259 3.15 -13.87 -24.96
CA HIS A 259 2.06 -13.19 -24.28
C HIS A 259 1.65 -13.93 -22.99
N THR A 260 1.56 -15.26 -23.04
CA THR A 260 1.26 -16.07 -21.85
C THR A 260 2.38 -15.97 -20.83
N LEU A 261 3.64 -16.09 -21.24
CA LEU A 261 4.78 -15.92 -20.36
C LEU A 261 4.80 -14.51 -19.72
N TYR A 262 4.59 -13.46 -20.51
CA TYR A 262 4.51 -12.11 -20.00
C TYR A 262 3.35 -11.92 -19.01
N ARG A 263 2.20 -12.51 -19.26
CA ARG A 263 1.05 -12.50 -18.33
C ARG A 263 1.39 -13.16 -17.00
N MET A 264 2.14 -14.25 -16.97
CA MET A 264 2.62 -14.90 -15.75
C MET A 264 3.55 -13.98 -14.95
N LEU A 265 4.52 -13.34 -15.66
CA LEU A 265 5.50 -12.44 -15.05
C LEU A 265 4.90 -11.14 -14.49
N THR A 266 3.76 -10.71 -15.02
CA THR A 266 3.08 -9.47 -14.62
C THR A 266 1.94 -9.68 -13.63
N CYS A 267 1.81 -10.88 -13.04
CA CYS A 267 0.95 -11.08 -11.88
C CYS A 267 1.39 -10.14 -10.73
N SER A 268 0.42 -9.65 -9.96
CA SER A 268 0.70 -8.81 -8.79
C SER A 268 1.28 -9.67 -7.66
N ILE A 269 2.61 -9.72 -7.60
CA ILE A 269 3.36 -10.57 -6.67
C ILE A 269 4.07 -9.69 -5.65
N ASP A 270 3.95 -10.01 -4.38
CA ASP A 270 4.79 -9.44 -3.33
C ASP A 270 6.16 -10.16 -3.34
N ILE A 271 7.11 -9.64 -4.14
CA ILE A 271 8.44 -10.25 -4.30
C ILE A 271 9.26 -10.32 -3.00
N LYS A 272 8.84 -9.59 -1.95
CA LYS A 272 9.46 -9.62 -0.63
C LYS A 272 8.90 -10.74 0.25
N ASN A 273 7.76 -11.32 -0.11
CA ASN A 273 7.16 -12.44 0.60
C ASN A 273 7.60 -13.77 -0.03
N ARG A 274 8.38 -14.55 0.72
CA ARG A 274 8.96 -15.81 0.24
C ARG A 274 7.90 -16.84 -0.15
N ASP A 275 6.82 -16.93 0.61
CA ASP A 275 5.76 -17.92 0.39
C ASP A 275 4.99 -17.61 -0.90
N ILE A 276 4.75 -16.31 -1.19
CA ILE A 276 4.11 -15.86 -2.42
C ILE A 276 5.00 -16.13 -3.64
N VAL A 277 6.30 -15.80 -3.54
CA VAL A 277 7.26 -16.07 -4.63
C VAL A 277 7.39 -17.56 -4.87
N TRP A 278 7.41 -18.37 -3.80
CA TRP A 278 7.47 -19.83 -3.90
C TRP A 278 6.24 -20.39 -4.63
N LEU A 279 5.03 -19.98 -4.25
CA LEU A 279 3.80 -20.43 -4.90
C LEU A 279 3.76 -20.03 -6.38
N TRP A 280 4.19 -18.80 -6.69
CA TRP A 280 4.27 -18.34 -8.08
C TRP A 280 5.26 -19.16 -8.91
N LEU A 281 6.46 -19.46 -8.35
CA LEU A 281 7.43 -20.33 -8.99
C LEU A 281 6.88 -21.73 -9.21
N TYR A 282 6.20 -22.28 -8.22
CA TYR A 282 5.55 -23.58 -8.31
C TYR A 282 4.55 -23.61 -9.49
N TYR A 283 3.74 -22.56 -9.64
CA TYR A 283 2.82 -22.45 -10.78
C TYR A 283 3.56 -22.33 -12.12
N CYS A 284 4.67 -21.61 -12.19
CA CYS A 284 5.47 -21.55 -13.39
C CYS A 284 6.08 -22.90 -13.76
N GLN A 285 6.54 -23.67 -12.77
CA GLN A 285 7.15 -25.00 -12.97
C GLN A 285 6.13 -26.08 -13.42
N THR A 286 4.95 -26.06 -12.78
CA THR A 286 3.92 -27.10 -12.99
C THR A 286 2.96 -26.77 -14.11
N TYR A 287 3.06 -25.56 -14.68
CA TYR A 287 2.17 -25.16 -15.77
C TYR A 287 2.32 -26.07 -16.98
N THR A 288 1.17 -26.61 -17.42
CA THR A 288 0.99 -27.24 -18.74
C THR A 288 -0.35 -26.77 -19.31
N ALA A 289 -0.54 -26.88 -20.63
CA ALA A 289 -1.77 -26.43 -21.28
C ALA A 289 -3.04 -27.11 -20.71
N ASP A 290 -2.92 -28.35 -20.27
CA ASP A 290 -4.08 -29.23 -19.94
C ASP A 290 -4.37 -29.35 -18.44
N ILE A 291 -3.47 -28.90 -17.54
CA ILE A 291 -3.60 -29.12 -16.09
C ILE A 291 -4.14 -27.87 -15.40
N CYS A 292 -5.13 -28.04 -14.51
CA CYS A 292 -5.55 -27.00 -13.58
C CYS A 292 -4.47 -26.74 -12.53
N LEU A 293 -4.39 -25.49 -12.06
CA LEU A 293 -3.46 -25.14 -10.99
C LEU A 293 -3.90 -25.73 -9.65
N ASP A 294 -2.94 -26.18 -8.86
CA ASP A 294 -3.21 -26.64 -7.51
C ASP A 294 -3.71 -25.49 -6.62
N PHE A 295 -4.76 -25.79 -5.86
CA PHE A 295 -5.34 -24.82 -4.95
C PHE A 295 -4.41 -24.59 -3.75
N PRO A 296 -4.07 -23.32 -3.38
CA PRO A 296 -3.17 -23.06 -2.27
C PRO A 296 -3.82 -23.41 -0.93
N THR A 297 -3.03 -23.90 0.02
CA THR A 297 -3.49 -24.26 1.36
C THR A 297 -2.83 -23.39 2.43
N LEU A 298 -3.48 -23.27 3.59
CA LEU A 298 -2.98 -22.48 4.71
C LEU A 298 -1.65 -23.00 5.26
N GLU A 299 -1.37 -24.29 5.11
CA GLU A 299 -0.15 -24.97 5.55
C GLU A 299 1.08 -24.52 4.75
N MET A 300 0.89 -24.04 3.53
CA MET A 300 1.97 -23.48 2.69
C MET A 300 2.52 -22.17 3.24
N CYS A 301 1.82 -21.52 4.19
CA CYS A 301 2.26 -20.28 4.81
C CYS A 301 3.20 -20.54 5.98
N THR A 302 4.42 -20.02 5.92
CA THR A 302 5.43 -20.12 6.99
C THR A 302 5.29 -19.07 8.07
N ASP A 303 4.55 -17.99 7.81
CA ASP A 303 4.22 -16.93 8.76
C ASP A 303 3.36 -17.44 9.94
N ALA A 304 3.26 -16.64 11.00
CA ALA A 304 2.44 -16.94 12.18
C ALA A 304 1.43 -15.81 12.46
N GLY A 305 0.38 -16.14 13.21
CA GLY A 305 -0.61 -15.17 13.67
C GLY A 305 -1.34 -14.46 12.54
N LEU A 306 -1.52 -13.13 12.68
CA LEU A 306 -2.18 -12.32 11.67
C LEU A 306 -1.48 -12.39 10.30
N MET A 307 -0.13 -12.41 10.29
CA MET A 307 0.63 -12.45 9.03
C MET A 307 0.34 -13.72 8.24
N LYS A 308 0.17 -14.87 8.90
CA LYS A 308 -0.17 -16.13 8.22
C LYS A 308 -1.43 -16.00 7.38
N TYR A 309 -2.49 -15.42 7.94
CA TYR A 309 -3.77 -15.27 7.22
C TYR A 309 -3.71 -14.19 6.14
N GLU A 310 -2.94 -13.12 6.33
CA GLU A 310 -2.73 -12.12 5.28
C GLU A 310 -1.91 -12.68 4.11
N THR A 311 -0.89 -13.48 4.39
CA THR A 311 -0.11 -14.19 3.37
C THR A 311 -0.98 -15.20 2.64
N TYR A 312 -1.77 -15.99 3.37
CA TYR A 312 -2.70 -16.93 2.74
C TYR A 312 -3.73 -16.25 1.84
N TYR A 313 -4.29 -15.11 2.27
CA TYR A 313 -5.18 -14.33 1.42
C TYR A 313 -4.51 -13.88 0.12
N LYS A 314 -3.25 -13.42 0.20
CA LYS A 314 -2.47 -13.09 -1.01
C LYS A 314 -2.19 -14.31 -1.90
N MET A 315 -2.02 -15.51 -1.33
CA MET A 315 -1.90 -16.74 -2.10
C MET A 315 -3.20 -17.07 -2.86
N LEU A 316 -4.35 -16.90 -2.22
CA LEU A 316 -5.65 -17.03 -2.86
C LEU A 316 -5.84 -16.00 -4.00
N ASP A 317 -5.39 -14.76 -3.79
CA ASP A 317 -5.39 -13.73 -4.83
C ASP A 317 -4.43 -14.07 -5.99
N LEU A 318 -3.25 -14.60 -5.69
CA LEU A 318 -2.32 -15.07 -6.71
C LEU A 318 -2.90 -16.21 -7.53
N TYR A 319 -3.49 -17.22 -6.89
CA TYR A 319 -4.19 -18.33 -7.56
C TYR A 319 -5.26 -17.80 -8.53
N HIS A 320 -6.11 -16.88 -8.05
CA HIS A 320 -7.15 -16.27 -8.86
C HIS A 320 -6.58 -15.46 -10.05
N GLN A 321 -5.61 -14.61 -9.80
CA GLN A 321 -5.00 -13.77 -10.84
C GLN A 321 -4.25 -14.60 -11.88
N PHE A 322 -3.46 -15.58 -11.41
CA PHE A 322 -2.67 -16.44 -12.29
C PHE A 322 -3.61 -17.26 -13.19
N SER A 323 -4.61 -17.94 -12.61
CA SER A 323 -5.60 -18.72 -13.37
C SER A 323 -6.31 -17.89 -14.45
N ASN A 324 -6.81 -16.69 -14.08
CA ASN A 324 -7.49 -15.81 -15.03
C ASN A 324 -6.57 -15.33 -16.16
N ARG A 325 -5.33 -14.99 -15.85
CA ARG A 325 -4.38 -14.44 -16.83
C ARG A 325 -3.93 -15.46 -17.86
N ILE A 326 -3.86 -16.72 -17.48
CA ILE A 326 -3.44 -17.83 -18.36
C ILE A 326 -4.63 -18.65 -18.89
N GLY A 327 -5.88 -18.23 -18.62
CA GLY A 327 -7.09 -18.88 -19.12
C GLY A 327 -7.35 -20.26 -18.51
N LYS A 328 -6.93 -20.51 -17.25
CA LYS A 328 -7.19 -21.78 -16.56
C LYS A 328 -8.49 -21.77 -15.79
N ASN A 329 -9.17 -22.91 -15.80
CA ASN A 329 -10.32 -23.12 -14.93
C ASN A 329 -9.87 -23.11 -13.46
N MET A 330 -10.72 -22.57 -12.60
CA MET A 330 -10.50 -22.53 -11.16
C MET A 330 -11.76 -22.90 -10.40
N ASP A 331 -11.59 -23.43 -9.21
CA ASP A 331 -12.67 -23.68 -8.27
C ASP A 331 -13.07 -22.36 -7.58
N VAL A 332 -14.02 -21.65 -8.20
CA VAL A 332 -14.47 -20.33 -7.74
C VAL A 332 -15.20 -20.44 -6.41
N GLU A 333 -16.03 -21.46 -6.22
CA GLU A 333 -16.81 -21.65 -4.98
C GLU A 333 -15.86 -21.89 -3.78
N ARG A 334 -14.88 -22.76 -3.96
CA ARG A 334 -13.85 -23.00 -2.95
C ARG A 334 -13.04 -21.75 -2.67
N LEU A 335 -12.67 -20.98 -3.70
CA LEU A 335 -11.90 -19.74 -3.55
C LEU A 335 -12.66 -18.71 -2.72
N GLU A 336 -13.94 -18.48 -3.01
CA GLU A 336 -14.76 -17.53 -2.25
C GLU A 336 -14.94 -17.97 -0.81
N LEU A 337 -15.20 -19.26 -0.57
CA LEU A 337 -15.33 -19.82 0.77
C LEU A 337 -14.04 -19.67 1.59
N GLU A 338 -12.88 -19.95 1.00
CA GLU A 338 -11.59 -19.82 1.69
C GLU A 338 -11.20 -18.35 1.93
N ARG A 339 -11.56 -17.45 1.01
CA ARG A 339 -11.42 -16.00 1.22
C ARG A 339 -12.25 -15.53 2.42
N GLU A 340 -13.53 -15.89 2.48
CA GLU A 340 -14.41 -15.53 3.59
C GLU A 340 -13.90 -16.05 4.93
N LYS A 341 -13.53 -17.32 5.02
CA LYS A 341 -12.93 -17.90 6.23
C LYS A 341 -11.66 -17.16 6.66
N THR A 342 -10.82 -16.81 5.70
CA THR A 342 -9.55 -16.12 5.95
C THR A 342 -9.82 -14.69 6.43
N GLU A 343 -10.75 -13.98 5.83
CA GLU A 343 -11.19 -12.65 6.24
C GLU A 343 -11.74 -12.67 7.67
N ASP A 344 -12.56 -13.62 8.03
CA ASP A 344 -13.08 -13.75 9.39
C ASP A 344 -11.95 -14.02 10.40
N ARG A 345 -10.93 -14.78 10.05
CA ARG A 345 -9.73 -14.97 10.89
C ARG A 345 -8.96 -13.67 11.05
N ILE A 346 -8.69 -12.95 9.96
CA ILE A 346 -8.03 -11.63 10.01
C ILE A 346 -8.84 -10.67 10.90
N MET A 347 -10.16 -10.60 10.72
CA MET A 347 -11.02 -9.75 11.54
C MET A 347 -10.95 -10.10 13.03
N ARG A 348 -10.91 -11.38 13.40
CA ARG A 348 -10.76 -11.79 14.80
C ARG A 348 -9.46 -11.26 15.40
N TYR A 349 -8.33 -11.36 14.69
CA TYR A 349 -7.05 -10.78 15.14
C TYR A 349 -7.13 -9.26 15.30
N LEU A 350 -7.74 -8.58 14.34
CA LEU A 350 -7.85 -7.12 14.37
C LEU A 350 -8.84 -6.58 15.41
N VAL A 351 -9.78 -7.41 15.90
CA VAL A 351 -10.74 -7.00 16.94
C VAL A 351 -10.27 -7.43 18.34
N ARG A 352 -9.72 -8.63 18.52
CA ARG A 352 -9.44 -9.19 19.85
C ARG A 352 -8.01 -8.97 20.34
N ASP A 353 -7.05 -8.92 19.42
CA ASP A 353 -5.63 -9.07 19.78
C ASP A 353 -4.80 -7.80 19.61
N LYS A 354 -5.40 -6.64 19.39
CA LYS A 354 -4.67 -5.39 19.16
C LYS A 354 -3.67 -5.05 20.26
N LYS A 355 -3.99 -5.33 21.51
CA LYS A 355 -3.08 -5.09 22.66
C LYS A 355 -1.76 -5.84 22.53
N ASN A 356 -1.76 -6.98 21.83
CA ASN A 356 -0.56 -7.79 21.61
C ASN A 356 0.44 -7.14 20.63
N TYR A 357 -0.01 -6.14 19.86
CA TYR A 357 0.83 -5.42 18.93
C TYR A 357 1.54 -4.20 19.53
N ILE A 358 1.25 -3.85 20.81
CA ILE A 358 1.97 -2.79 21.52
C ILE A 358 3.46 -3.15 21.55
N GLN A 359 4.28 -2.24 21.05
CA GLN A 359 5.72 -2.46 20.96
C GLN A 359 6.36 -2.53 22.34
N LYS A 360 7.08 -3.64 22.58
CA LYS A 360 7.81 -3.89 23.84
C LYS A 360 9.28 -4.18 23.56
N CYS A 361 10.12 -3.79 24.51
CA CYS A 361 11.53 -4.12 24.45
C CYS A 361 11.74 -5.63 24.48
N LYS A 362 12.54 -6.17 23.55
CA LYS A 362 12.82 -7.61 23.43
C LYS A 362 13.45 -8.21 24.68
N TYR A 363 14.22 -7.41 25.46
CA TYR A 363 14.96 -7.91 26.62
C TYR A 363 14.22 -7.72 27.94
N CYS A 364 13.67 -6.52 28.19
CA CYS A 364 13.03 -6.23 29.49
C CYS A 364 11.51 -6.17 29.44
N GLY A 365 10.88 -6.38 28.29
CA GLY A 365 9.42 -6.37 28.16
C GLY A 365 8.75 -5.00 28.33
N ARG A 366 9.50 -3.93 28.67
CA ARG A 366 8.96 -2.58 28.83
C ARG A 366 8.34 -2.10 27.52
N THR A 367 7.19 -1.44 27.60
CA THR A 367 6.57 -0.77 26.46
C THR A 367 7.52 0.31 25.91
N LEU A 368 7.76 0.27 24.61
CA LEU A 368 8.59 1.25 23.93
C LEU A 368 7.79 2.53 23.65
N PRO A 369 8.44 3.71 23.56
CA PRO A 369 7.78 4.94 23.14
C PRO A 369 7.07 4.80 21.79
N LEU A 370 6.06 5.62 21.55
CA LEU A 370 5.37 5.65 20.27
C LEU A 370 6.35 6.10 19.16
N GLY A 371 6.33 5.38 18.02
CA GLY A 371 7.24 5.66 16.91
C GLY A 371 8.70 5.23 17.13
N TYR A 372 9.01 4.54 18.24
CA TYR A 372 10.36 4.06 18.50
C TYR A 372 10.79 3.00 17.47
N GLU A 373 11.88 3.25 16.78
CA GLU A 373 12.30 2.44 15.62
C GLU A 373 12.92 1.09 16.00
N PHE A 374 13.55 1.03 17.19
CA PHE A 374 14.31 -0.13 17.60
C PHE A 374 13.45 -1.14 18.39
N ARG A 375 13.90 -2.39 18.42
CA ARG A 375 13.25 -3.46 19.21
C ARG A 375 13.78 -3.57 20.64
N VAL A 376 14.78 -2.76 21.00
CA VAL A 376 15.49 -2.78 22.29
C VAL A 376 15.50 -1.36 22.83
N CYS A 377 15.05 -1.16 24.06
CA CYS A 377 15.07 0.17 24.69
C CYS A 377 16.52 0.62 24.97
N ASP A 378 16.74 1.94 25.10
CA ASP A 378 18.06 2.53 25.30
C ASP A 378 18.80 1.94 26.49
N GLN A 379 18.12 1.66 27.60
CA GLN A 379 18.73 1.06 28.80
C GLN A 379 19.26 -0.36 28.53
N CYS A 380 18.48 -1.21 27.86
CA CYS A 380 18.94 -2.53 27.49
C CYS A 380 20.03 -2.52 26.43
N PHE A 381 19.99 -1.56 25.50
CA PHE A 381 21.03 -1.36 24.50
C PHE A 381 22.35 -0.94 25.16
N ALA A 382 22.33 0.05 26.05
CA ALA A 382 23.50 0.48 26.80
C ALA A 382 24.10 -0.66 27.66
N ALA A 383 23.26 -1.43 28.37
CA ALA A 383 23.70 -2.59 29.15
C ALA A 383 24.36 -3.67 28.28
N SER A 384 23.90 -3.89 27.05
CA SER A 384 24.49 -4.85 26.11
C SER A 384 25.88 -4.44 25.62
N ARG A 385 26.12 -3.12 25.42
CA ARG A 385 27.42 -2.58 25.04
C ARG A 385 28.46 -2.71 26.17
N ASN A 386 28.04 -2.43 27.42
CA ASN A 386 28.93 -2.53 28.58
C ASN A 386 29.35 -3.99 28.87
N ARG A 387 28.52 -4.99 28.52
CA ARG A 387 28.91 -6.41 28.61
C ARG A 387 29.96 -6.82 27.58
N LYS A 388 29.89 -6.29 26.35
CA LYS A 388 30.89 -6.56 25.31
C LYS A 388 32.23 -5.84 25.55
N GLY A 389 32.24 -4.74 26.30
CA GLY A 389 33.47 -4.01 26.66
C GLY A 389 34.24 -4.60 27.85
N ARG A 390 33.62 -5.54 28.61
CA ARG A 390 34.28 -6.22 29.73
C ARG A 390 34.87 -7.59 29.37
N SER A 391 34.68 -8.05 28.15
CA SER A 391 35.22 -9.33 27.62
C SER A 391 36.35 -9.14 26.61
N ARG A 392 37.05 -8.00 26.70
CA ARG A 392 38.32 -7.73 25.99
C ARG A 392 39.43 -7.44 26.99
#